data_c8a58bd4c6cc7bd1592e851d32d83f91
#
_entry.id   c8a58bd4c6cc7bd1592e851d32d83f91
#
_cell.length_a   1.000
_cell.length_b   1.000
_cell.length_c   1.000
_cell.angle_alpha   90.00
_cell.angle_beta   90.00
_cell.angle_gamma   90.00
#
_symmetry.space_group_name_H-M   'P 1'
#
loop_
_entity.id
_entity.type
_entity.pdbx_description
1 polymer ?
#
loop_
_entity_poly.entity_id
_entity_poly.type
_entity_poly.pdbx_seq_one_letter_code
_entity_poly.pdbx_strand_id
1 'polypeptide(L)'
;MERYSRLQDAMETAANYGTYITTGGGPDFSIGIFQMKPSFVEAMEKAWMRSGLARKYELWFDTDDTVTARRIRISRLQKEEWQVIYVGVFLRLLYASYGSENKKGEHTQDGLETLPVEDQVRLAATAYNRGVVWAAPGYGDLSALQEHASEKHFHYALIPTKHTRRYCYAALALKHYKKIAR
;
A
#
# COMPACT_ATOMS: atom_id res chain seq x y z
N MET A 1 11.34 -13.27 4.18
CA MET A 1 11.20 -12.10 5.05
C MET A 1 12.41 -11.23 4.78
N GLU A 2 12.21 -10.03 4.25
CA GLU A 2 13.26 -9.02 4.13
C GLU A 2 13.78 -8.72 5.54
N ARG A 3 15.09 -8.71 5.68
CA ARG A 3 15.67 -8.23 6.93
C ARG A 3 15.56 -6.71 6.91
N TYR A 4 14.64 -6.19 7.69
CA TYR A 4 14.61 -4.77 8.01
C TYR A 4 15.98 -4.35 8.56
N SER A 5 16.62 -3.43 7.89
CA SER A 5 17.91 -2.87 8.31
C SER A 5 17.72 -1.41 8.72
N ARG A 6 17.86 -1.11 10.01
CA ARG A 6 17.75 0.27 10.51
C ARG A 6 18.73 1.22 9.82
N LEU A 7 19.90 0.72 9.45
CA LEU A 7 20.90 1.52 8.73
C LEU A 7 20.43 1.85 7.31
N GLN A 8 19.93 0.85 6.60
CA GLN A 8 19.39 1.04 5.26
C GLN A 8 18.19 2.00 5.27
N ASP A 9 17.26 1.82 6.20
CA ASP A 9 16.12 2.70 6.37
C ASP A 9 16.53 4.15 6.67
N ALA A 10 17.56 4.35 7.50
CA ALA A 10 18.10 5.67 7.78
C ALA A 10 18.73 6.31 6.53
N MET A 11 19.47 5.56 5.71
CA MET A 11 20.05 6.06 4.47
C MET A 11 18.99 6.38 3.42
N GLU A 12 18.01 5.51 3.23
CA GLU A 12 16.89 5.72 2.31
C GLU A 12 16.02 6.90 2.74
N THR A 13 15.79 7.05 4.05
CA THR A 13 15.09 8.20 4.62
C THR A 13 15.86 9.49 4.37
N ALA A 14 17.18 9.51 4.56
CA ALA A 14 18.00 10.70 4.31
C ALA A 14 17.96 11.10 2.82
N ALA A 15 18.01 10.14 1.90
CA ALA A 15 17.90 10.39 0.47
C ALA A 15 16.52 10.96 0.10
N ASN A 16 15.44 10.41 0.68
CA ASN A 16 14.08 10.94 0.50
C ASN A 16 13.94 12.37 1.03
N TYR A 17 14.61 12.69 2.15
CA TYR A 17 14.60 14.04 2.71
C TYR A 17 15.15 15.07 1.73
N GLY A 18 16.27 14.76 1.08
CA GLY A 18 16.94 15.72 0.19
C GLY A 18 16.16 16.03 -1.08
N THR A 19 15.55 15.04 -1.69
CA THR A 19 14.94 15.15 -3.02
C THR A 19 13.42 15.25 -2.97
N TYR A 20 12.75 14.29 -2.35
CA TYR A 20 11.28 14.27 -2.31
C TYR A 20 10.71 15.52 -1.61
N ILE A 21 11.29 15.94 -0.48
CA ILE A 21 10.80 17.11 0.26
C ILE A 21 10.93 18.39 -0.56
N THR A 22 12.07 18.57 -1.21
CA THR A 22 12.37 19.83 -1.92
C THR A 22 11.68 19.94 -3.27
N THR A 23 11.61 18.86 -4.03
CA THR A 23 11.16 18.87 -5.43
C THR A 23 9.84 18.16 -5.68
N GLY A 24 9.35 17.37 -4.72
CA GLY A 24 8.22 16.46 -4.92
C GLY A 24 8.55 15.25 -5.80
N GLY A 25 9.79 15.11 -6.23
CA GLY A 25 10.29 14.01 -7.06
C GLY A 25 11.62 13.47 -6.56
N GLY A 26 12.27 12.63 -7.36
CA GLY A 26 13.56 12.02 -7.02
C GLY A 26 13.43 10.56 -6.56
N PRO A 27 14.47 10.01 -5.91
CA PRO A 27 14.43 8.64 -5.42
C PRO A 27 13.30 8.46 -4.40
N ASP A 28 12.45 7.48 -4.67
CA ASP A 28 11.27 7.15 -3.87
C ASP A 28 11.52 5.84 -3.12
N PHE A 29 12.45 5.91 -2.16
CA PHE A 29 12.82 4.76 -1.35
C PHE A 29 11.75 4.45 -0.29
N SER A 30 11.61 3.17 0.01
CA SER A 30 10.69 2.70 1.04
C SER A 30 11.20 3.04 2.45
N ILE A 31 10.29 3.39 3.37
CA ILE A 31 10.61 3.77 4.75
C ILE A 31 9.88 2.83 5.72
N GLY A 32 10.57 2.44 6.77
CA GLY A 32 10.02 1.78 7.95
C GLY A 32 9.71 0.30 7.77
N ILE A 33 9.06 -0.28 8.80
CA ILE A 33 8.83 -1.73 8.89
C ILE A 33 7.89 -2.28 7.80
N PHE A 34 6.98 -1.45 7.29
CA PHE A 34 6.09 -1.82 6.19
C PHE A 34 6.62 -1.43 4.82
N GLN A 35 7.82 -0.86 4.74
CA GLN A 35 8.48 -0.49 3.49
C GLN A 35 7.58 0.36 2.57
N MET A 36 7.00 1.42 3.13
CA MET A 36 6.11 2.32 2.41
C MET A 36 6.90 3.40 1.67
N LYS A 37 6.58 3.62 0.41
CA LYS A 37 7.13 4.71 -0.39
C LYS A 37 6.38 6.01 -0.13
N PRO A 38 7.07 7.15 -0.02
CA PRO A 38 6.42 8.45 0.14
C PRO A 38 5.38 8.77 -0.94
N SER A 39 5.66 8.45 -2.20
CA SER A 39 4.72 8.64 -3.31
C SER A 39 3.45 7.78 -3.17
N PHE A 40 3.60 6.55 -2.71
CA PHE A 40 2.48 5.65 -2.46
C PHE A 40 1.58 6.19 -1.34
N VAL A 41 2.18 6.66 -0.24
CA VAL A 41 1.43 7.26 0.86
C VAL A 41 0.73 8.55 0.43
N GLU A 42 1.38 9.38 -0.38
CA GLU A 42 0.76 10.58 -0.94
C GLU A 42 -0.48 10.23 -1.80
N ALA A 43 -0.38 9.22 -2.64
CA ALA A 43 -1.51 8.75 -3.44
C ALA A 43 -2.65 8.23 -2.54
N MET A 44 -2.32 7.51 -1.46
CA MET A 44 -3.30 7.06 -0.47
C MET A 44 -3.99 8.22 0.26
N GLU A 45 -3.24 9.21 0.75
CA GLU A 45 -3.80 10.39 1.42
C GLU A 45 -4.77 11.13 0.50
N LYS A 46 -4.37 11.37 -0.75
CA LYS A 46 -5.24 12.00 -1.76
C LYS A 46 -6.51 11.17 -2.06
N ALA A 47 -6.37 9.85 -2.19
CA ALA A 47 -7.51 8.97 -2.39
C ALA A 47 -8.46 8.95 -1.18
N TRP A 48 -7.89 8.89 0.03
CA TRP A 48 -8.63 8.92 1.28
C TRP A 48 -9.50 10.18 1.42
N MET A 49 -8.93 11.34 1.15
CA MET A 49 -9.64 12.61 1.21
C MET A 49 -10.78 12.69 0.18
N ARG A 50 -10.59 12.10 -1.00
CA ARG A 50 -11.61 12.08 -2.07
C ARG A 50 -12.72 11.05 -1.87
N SER A 51 -12.46 9.98 -1.12
CA SER A 51 -13.39 8.84 -0.96
C SER A 51 -14.54 9.10 0.01
N GLY A 52 -14.49 10.19 0.79
CA GLY A 52 -15.42 10.44 1.89
C GLY A 52 -15.09 9.68 3.19
N LEU A 53 -14.12 8.76 3.17
CA LEU A 53 -13.69 8.00 4.35
C LEU A 53 -13.08 8.90 5.43
N ALA A 54 -12.49 10.03 5.05
CA ALA A 54 -11.95 11.01 5.99
C ALA A 54 -13.00 11.46 7.02
N ARG A 55 -14.24 11.75 6.59
CA ARG A 55 -15.34 12.11 7.48
C ARG A 55 -15.81 10.93 8.33
N LYS A 56 -15.90 9.72 7.72
CA LYS A 56 -16.40 8.52 8.40
C LYS A 56 -15.48 8.07 9.55
N TYR A 57 -14.17 8.27 9.40
CA TYR A 57 -13.16 7.82 10.37
C TYR A 57 -12.47 8.96 11.11
N GLU A 58 -12.91 10.20 10.90
CA GLU A 58 -12.35 11.41 11.54
C GLU A 58 -10.82 11.52 11.39
N LEU A 59 -10.29 11.07 10.23
CA LEU A 59 -8.88 11.08 9.92
C LEU A 59 -8.63 11.97 8.69
N TRP A 60 -7.87 13.06 8.86
CA TRP A 60 -7.64 14.06 7.84
C TRP A 60 -6.16 14.15 7.48
N PHE A 61 -5.90 14.29 6.20
CA PHE A 61 -4.56 14.49 5.67
C PHE A 61 -4.47 15.81 4.93
N ASP A 62 -3.31 16.47 5.07
CA ASP A 62 -2.94 17.57 4.20
C ASP A 62 -2.46 16.98 2.86
N THR A 63 -3.22 17.26 1.80
CA THR A 63 -2.95 16.75 0.45
C THR A 63 -2.29 17.77 -0.46
N ASP A 64 -1.95 18.93 0.06
CA ASP A 64 -1.25 19.97 -0.69
C ASP A 64 0.15 19.49 -1.09
N ASP A 65 0.61 19.93 -2.25
CA ASP A 65 1.95 19.64 -2.72
C ASP A 65 2.95 20.70 -2.23
N THR A 66 3.03 20.83 -0.90
CA THR A 66 3.94 21.76 -0.23
C THR A 66 5.12 21.04 0.41
N VAL A 67 6.23 21.76 0.60
CA VAL A 67 7.38 21.25 1.37
C VAL A 67 6.96 20.82 2.77
N THR A 68 6.04 21.55 3.40
CA THR A 68 5.54 21.23 4.75
C THR A 68 4.77 19.92 4.76
N ALA A 69 3.82 19.72 3.85
CA ALA A 69 3.05 18.49 3.75
C ALA A 69 3.96 17.28 3.49
N ARG A 70 4.94 17.41 2.59
CA ARG A 70 5.93 16.37 2.33
C ARG A 70 6.80 16.03 3.54
N ARG A 71 7.23 17.04 4.33
CA ARG A 71 7.95 16.81 5.59
C ARG A 71 7.12 16.07 6.62
N ILE A 72 5.85 16.45 6.78
CA ILE A 72 4.92 15.78 7.70
C ILE A 72 4.77 14.30 7.29
N ARG A 73 4.61 14.01 6.00
CA ARG A 73 4.47 12.64 5.48
C ARG A 73 5.70 11.78 5.80
N ILE A 74 6.91 12.29 5.55
CA ILE A 74 8.15 11.59 5.90
C ILE A 74 8.23 11.37 7.42
N SER A 75 7.94 12.38 8.23
CA SER A 75 7.94 12.24 9.70
C SER A 75 6.95 11.20 10.21
N ARG A 76 5.79 11.05 9.57
CA ARG A 76 4.82 9.99 9.87
C ARG A 76 5.37 8.62 9.50
N LEU A 77 5.98 8.48 8.32
CA LEU A 77 6.56 7.23 7.87
C LEU A 77 7.71 6.72 8.76
N GLN A 78 8.39 7.58 9.49
CA GLN A 78 9.42 7.22 10.47
C GLN A 78 8.86 6.64 11.78
N LYS A 79 7.54 6.72 12.01
CA LYS A 79 6.88 6.29 13.25
C LYS A 79 6.04 5.04 13.00
N GLU A 80 6.28 3.99 13.78
CA GLU A 80 5.59 2.70 13.62
C GLU A 80 4.07 2.83 13.76
N GLU A 81 3.59 3.63 14.71
CA GLU A 81 2.16 3.88 14.90
C GLU A 81 1.50 4.49 13.66
N TRP A 82 2.18 5.41 12.99
CA TRP A 82 1.68 6.01 11.75
C TRP A 82 1.68 5.03 10.59
N GLN A 83 2.68 4.17 10.52
CA GLN A 83 2.71 3.12 9.50
C GLN A 83 1.54 2.13 9.67
N VAL A 84 1.19 1.76 10.90
CA VAL A 84 -0.01 0.94 11.18
C VAL A 84 -1.29 1.68 10.74
N ILE A 85 -1.39 2.99 11.02
CA ILE A 85 -2.52 3.81 10.55
C ILE A 85 -2.60 3.77 9.01
N TYR A 86 -1.48 3.94 8.31
CA TYR A 86 -1.44 3.88 6.85
C TYR A 86 -1.81 2.50 6.29
N VAL A 87 -1.43 1.41 6.94
CA VAL A 87 -1.94 0.07 6.58
C VAL A 87 -3.46 0.01 6.72
N GLY A 88 -4.00 0.57 7.79
CA GLY A 88 -5.45 0.67 7.99
C GLY A 88 -6.15 1.52 6.92
N VAL A 89 -5.55 2.66 6.54
CA VAL A 89 -6.01 3.51 5.42
C VAL A 89 -5.99 2.73 4.12
N PHE A 90 -4.88 2.06 3.83
CA PHE A 90 -4.74 1.21 2.64
C PHE A 90 -5.85 0.16 2.54
N LEU A 91 -6.04 -0.63 3.59
CA LEU A 91 -7.06 -1.68 3.59
C LEU A 91 -8.47 -1.11 3.38
N ARG A 92 -8.82 -0.01 4.07
CA ARG A 92 -10.15 0.62 3.89
C ARG A 92 -10.36 1.15 2.48
N LEU A 93 -9.34 1.77 1.88
CA LEU A 93 -9.39 2.20 0.48
C LEU A 93 -9.53 1.02 -0.46
N LEU A 94 -8.80 -0.06 -0.21
CA LEU A 94 -8.89 -1.28 -1.00
C LEU A 94 -10.32 -1.84 -0.99
N TYR A 95 -10.91 -2.01 0.20
CA TYR A 95 -12.29 -2.49 0.32
C TYR A 95 -13.31 -1.51 -0.26
N ALA A 96 -13.10 -0.20 -0.14
CA ALA A 96 -13.98 0.78 -0.77
C ALA A 96 -13.88 0.76 -2.30
N SER A 97 -12.69 0.47 -2.85
CA SER A 97 -12.47 0.45 -4.29
C SER A 97 -12.95 -0.84 -4.97
N TYR A 98 -12.82 -1.97 -4.28
CA TYR A 98 -13.13 -3.31 -4.79
C TYR A 98 -14.30 -3.98 -4.06
N GLY A 99 -15.04 -3.24 -3.24
CA GLY A 99 -16.21 -3.73 -2.52
C GLY A 99 -17.41 -3.94 -3.44
N SER A 100 -18.39 -4.72 -2.96
CA SER A 100 -19.63 -5.04 -3.68
C SER A 100 -20.61 -3.87 -3.81
N GLU A 101 -20.42 -2.80 -3.04
CA GLU A 101 -21.24 -1.59 -3.15
C GLU A 101 -20.72 -0.67 -4.25
N ASN A 102 -21.51 -0.46 -5.29
CA ASN A 102 -21.25 0.58 -6.28
C ASN A 102 -21.64 1.98 -5.73
N LYS A 103 -21.33 3.05 -6.50
CA LYS A 103 -21.66 4.45 -6.11
C LYS A 103 -23.17 4.69 -5.88
N LYS A 104 -24.04 3.80 -6.35
CA LYS A 104 -25.48 3.91 -6.18
C LYS A 104 -26.01 3.14 -4.97
N GLY A 105 -25.10 2.48 -4.20
CA GLY A 105 -25.48 1.59 -3.10
C GLY A 105 -26.09 0.26 -3.59
N GLU A 106 -25.96 -0.06 -4.87
CA GLU A 106 -26.39 -1.34 -5.41
C GLU A 106 -25.31 -2.37 -5.15
N HIS A 107 -25.68 -3.50 -4.53
CA HIS A 107 -24.75 -4.61 -4.31
C HIS A 107 -24.45 -5.30 -5.64
N THR A 108 -23.18 -5.30 -6.03
CA THR A 108 -22.65 -6.17 -7.08
C THR A 108 -22.22 -7.49 -6.44
N GLN A 109 -22.45 -8.64 -7.11
CA GLN A 109 -22.23 -9.97 -6.48
C GLN A 109 -20.77 -10.31 -6.19
N ASP A 110 -19.79 -9.54 -6.67
CA ASP A 110 -18.38 -9.91 -6.71
C ASP A 110 -17.47 -8.87 -6.03
N GLY A 111 -17.76 -8.48 -4.78
CA GLY A 111 -16.90 -7.61 -4.00
C GLY A 111 -15.76 -8.36 -3.29
N LEU A 112 -14.67 -7.66 -2.97
CA LEU A 112 -13.52 -8.22 -2.25
C LEU A 112 -13.94 -8.89 -0.93
N GLU A 113 -14.90 -8.32 -0.21
CA GLU A 113 -15.43 -8.81 1.07
C GLU A 113 -16.23 -10.12 0.95
N THR A 114 -16.72 -10.46 -0.24
CA THR A 114 -17.46 -11.71 -0.49
C THR A 114 -16.55 -12.91 -0.71
N LEU A 115 -15.27 -12.66 -0.97
CA LEU A 115 -14.29 -13.70 -1.19
C LEU A 115 -13.86 -14.39 0.11
N PRO A 116 -13.39 -15.65 0.04
CA PRO A 116 -12.74 -16.31 1.18
C PRO A 116 -11.60 -15.44 1.75
N VAL A 117 -11.44 -15.43 3.07
CA VAL A 117 -10.42 -14.58 3.75
C VAL A 117 -9.00 -14.83 3.21
N GLU A 118 -8.68 -16.05 2.83
CA GLU A 118 -7.38 -16.38 2.23
C GLU A 118 -7.15 -15.62 0.90
N ASP A 119 -8.19 -15.48 0.09
CA ASP A 119 -8.11 -14.73 -1.16
C ASP A 119 -8.07 -13.23 -0.91
N GLN A 120 -8.81 -12.73 0.08
CA GLN A 120 -8.70 -11.34 0.51
C GLN A 120 -7.26 -10.99 0.94
N VAL A 121 -6.60 -11.86 1.72
CA VAL A 121 -5.19 -11.69 2.14
C VAL A 121 -4.25 -11.67 0.93
N ARG A 122 -4.44 -12.58 -0.03
CA ARG A 122 -3.63 -12.65 -1.25
C ARG A 122 -3.77 -11.38 -2.09
N LEU A 123 -5.00 -10.92 -2.27
CA LEU A 123 -5.31 -9.73 -3.08
C LEU A 123 -4.82 -8.45 -2.41
N ALA A 124 -4.99 -8.31 -1.09
CA ALA A 124 -4.46 -7.18 -0.34
C ALA A 124 -2.92 -7.08 -0.44
N ALA A 125 -2.22 -8.20 -0.29
CA ALA A 125 -0.77 -8.25 -0.44
C ALA A 125 -0.31 -7.91 -1.87
N THR A 126 -1.05 -8.37 -2.88
CA THR A 126 -0.79 -8.05 -4.29
C THR A 126 -0.98 -6.57 -4.56
N ALA A 127 -2.11 -6.01 -4.13
CA ALA A 127 -2.44 -4.59 -4.29
C ALA A 127 -1.39 -3.69 -3.61
N TYR A 128 -0.98 -4.04 -2.40
CA TYR A 128 0.05 -3.32 -1.66
C TYR A 128 1.38 -3.30 -2.40
N ASN A 129 1.85 -4.47 -2.84
CA ASN A 129 3.13 -4.60 -3.52
C ASN A 129 3.16 -3.90 -4.89
N ARG A 130 2.05 -3.86 -5.60
CA ARG A 130 1.95 -3.21 -6.91
C ARG A 130 1.72 -1.71 -6.83
N GLY A 131 1.43 -1.18 -5.65
CA GLY A 131 1.09 0.23 -5.51
C GLY A 131 -0.17 0.57 -6.30
N VAL A 132 -1.26 -0.15 -6.02
CA VAL A 132 -2.53 -0.01 -6.75
C VAL A 132 -2.95 1.44 -6.88
N VAL A 133 -3.15 1.89 -8.12
CA VAL A 133 -3.77 3.19 -8.39
C VAL A 133 -5.23 3.08 -7.99
N TRP A 134 -5.63 3.87 -7.01
CA TRP A 134 -6.96 3.84 -6.44
C TRP A 134 -7.99 4.29 -7.46
N ALA A 135 -8.80 3.37 -7.91
CA ALA A 135 -10.03 3.69 -8.61
C ALA A 135 -10.97 4.45 -7.65
N ALA A 136 -11.93 5.16 -8.21
CA ALA A 136 -13.03 5.67 -7.39
C ALA A 136 -13.72 4.50 -6.68
N PRO A 137 -14.32 4.69 -5.48
CA PRO A 137 -15.01 3.63 -4.77
C PRO A 137 -15.98 2.86 -5.66
N GLY A 138 -15.93 1.53 -5.63
CA GLY A 138 -16.77 0.63 -6.43
C GLY A 138 -16.41 0.50 -7.92
N TYR A 139 -15.21 0.99 -8.34
CA TYR A 139 -14.75 0.90 -9.73
C TYR A 139 -13.46 0.09 -9.92
N GLY A 140 -12.99 -0.58 -8.86
CA GLY A 140 -11.83 -1.46 -8.97
C GLY A 140 -12.17 -2.70 -9.81
N ASP A 141 -11.30 -3.04 -10.76
CA ASP A 141 -11.41 -4.31 -11.49
C ASP A 141 -10.81 -5.44 -10.63
N LEU A 142 -11.69 -6.16 -9.95
CA LEU A 142 -11.30 -7.27 -9.07
C LEU A 142 -10.69 -8.43 -9.88
N SER A 143 -11.15 -8.67 -11.10
CA SER A 143 -10.63 -9.73 -11.96
C SER A 143 -9.18 -9.48 -12.33
N ALA A 144 -8.85 -8.25 -12.71
CA ALA A 144 -7.46 -7.85 -12.99
C ALA A 144 -6.56 -7.98 -11.75
N LEU A 145 -7.07 -7.65 -10.55
CA LEU A 145 -6.31 -7.84 -9.32
C LEU A 145 -6.10 -9.33 -9.00
N GLN A 146 -7.08 -10.19 -9.26
CA GLN A 146 -6.99 -11.64 -9.09
C GLN A 146 -5.97 -12.25 -10.05
N GLU A 147 -5.97 -11.85 -11.32
CA GLU A 147 -4.98 -12.30 -12.30
C GLU A 147 -3.56 -12.01 -11.82
N HIS A 148 -3.33 -10.81 -11.32
CA HIS A 148 -2.02 -10.41 -10.80
C HIS A 148 -1.61 -11.13 -9.51
N ALA A 149 -2.53 -11.66 -8.71
CA ALA A 149 -2.20 -12.33 -7.46
C ALA A 149 -1.41 -13.64 -7.61
N SER A 150 -1.38 -14.21 -8.80
CA SER A 150 -0.60 -15.41 -9.12
C SER A 150 0.79 -15.13 -9.69
N GLU A 151 1.06 -13.90 -10.11
CA GLU A 151 2.30 -13.52 -10.77
C GLU A 151 3.50 -13.44 -9.81
N LYS A 152 4.66 -13.85 -10.28
CA LYS A 152 5.92 -13.78 -9.55
C LYS A 152 6.70 -12.53 -9.99
N HIS A 153 6.52 -11.42 -9.28
CA HIS A 153 7.04 -10.12 -9.72
C HIS A 153 8.26 -9.61 -8.97
N PHE A 154 8.76 -10.36 -8.00
CA PHE A 154 9.67 -9.78 -7.05
C PHE A 154 11.08 -10.35 -7.11
N HIS A 155 12.06 -9.46 -7.12
CA HIS A 155 13.50 -9.77 -7.05
C HIS A 155 14.13 -9.05 -5.87
N TYR A 156 14.83 -9.78 -5.01
CA TYR A 156 15.56 -9.21 -3.87
C TYR A 156 16.88 -8.52 -4.24
N ALA A 157 17.35 -8.60 -5.45
CA ALA A 157 18.62 -8.03 -5.83
C ALA A 157 18.44 -6.74 -6.61
N LEU A 158 19.25 -5.72 -6.28
CA LEU A 158 19.37 -4.48 -7.07
C LEU A 158 19.71 -4.80 -8.55
N ILE A 159 20.51 -5.85 -8.77
CA ILE A 159 20.84 -6.38 -10.09
C ILE A 159 20.42 -7.86 -10.12
N PRO A 160 19.32 -8.22 -10.80
CA PRO A 160 18.88 -9.59 -10.90
C PRO A 160 19.90 -10.44 -11.64
N THR A 161 20.22 -11.60 -11.08
CA THR A 161 21.05 -12.63 -11.71
C THR A 161 20.23 -13.89 -11.96
N LYS A 162 20.77 -14.88 -12.69
CA LYS A 162 20.11 -16.18 -12.87
C LYS A 162 19.82 -16.94 -11.57
N HIS A 163 20.46 -16.56 -10.48
CA HIS A 163 20.26 -17.14 -9.14
C HIS A 163 19.30 -16.32 -8.27
N THR A 164 18.82 -15.17 -8.74
CA THR A 164 17.89 -14.33 -8.00
C THR A 164 16.54 -15.04 -7.89
N ARG A 165 16.11 -15.27 -6.66
CA ARG A 165 14.80 -15.89 -6.40
C ARG A 165 13.67 -14.90 -6.68
N ARG A 166 12.67 -15.38 -7.40
CA ARG A 166 11.41 -14.64 -7.58
C ARG A 166 10.42 -15.06 -6.50
N TYR A 167 9.71 -14.10 -5.96
CA TYR A 167 8.72 -14.33 -4.92
C TYR A 167 7.35 -13.88 -5.39
N CYS A 168 6.32 -14.58 -4.91
CA CYS A 168 4.93 -14.14 -5.03
C CYS A 168 4.51 -13.58 -3.67
N TYR A 169 4.22 -12.29 -3.59
CA TYR A 169 3.80 -11.65 -2.35
C TYR A 169 2.50 -12.22 -1.80
N ALA A 170 1.54 -12.53 -2.68
CA ALA A 170 0.29 -13.17 -2.30
C ALA A 170 0.52 -14.52 -1.58
N ALA A 171 1.43 -15.34 -2.10
CA ALA A 171 1.77 -16.64 -1.49
C ALA A 171 2.49 -16.48 -0.14
N LEU A 172 3.38 -15.47 -0.03
CA LEU A 172 4.06 -15.18 1.23
C LEU A 172 3.09 -14.69 2.31
N ALA A 173 2.20 -13.76 1.97
CA ALA A 173 1.19 -13.23 2.88
C ALA A 173 0.27 -14.35 3.38
N LEU A 174 -0.23 -15.20 2.47
CA LEU A 174 -1.07 -16.35 2.83
C LEU A 174 -0.34 -17.34 3.75
N LYS A 175 0.93 -17.62 3.49
CA LYS A 175 1.74 -18.49 4.35
C LYS A 175 1.87 -17.93 5.77
N HIS A 176 2.04 -16.61 5.91
CA HIS A 176 2.10 -15.96 7.21
C HIS A 176 0.74 -15.93 7.90
N TYR A 177 -0.32 -15.58 7.18
CA TYR A 177 -1.69 -15.62 7.69
C TYR A 177 -2.04 -16.98 8.30
N LYS A 178 -1.80 -18.09 7.58
CA LYS A 178 -2.06 -19.46 8.06
C LYS A 178 -1.27 -19.86 9.31
N LYS A 179 -0.18 -19.17 9.63
CA LYS A 179 0.56 -19.40 10.87
C LYS A 179 -0.04 -18.69 12.08
N ILE A 180 -0.71 -17.55 11.85
CA ILE A 180 -1.29 -16.71 12.91
C ILE A 180 -2.74 -17.14 13.21
N ALA A 181 -3.46 -17.60 12.19
CA ALA A 181 -4.86 -18.03 12.28
C ALA A 181 -5.06 -19.44 12.87
N ARG A 182 -3.98 -20.11 13.27
CA ARG A 182 -3.98 -21.38 14.03
C ARG A 182 -3.91 -21.13 15.53
#